data_68bbc6e19e17d477a5766c1f70ca88af
#
_entry.id   68bbc6e19e17d477a5766c1f70ca88af
#
_cell.length_a   1.000
_cell.length_b   1.000
_cell.length_c   1.000
_cell.angle_alpha   90.00
_cell.angle_beta   90.00
_cell.angle_gamma   90.00
#
_symmetry.space_group_name_H-M   'P 1'
#
loop_
_entity.id
_entity.type
_entity.pdbx_description
1 polymer ?
#
loop_
_entity_poly.entity_id
_entity_poly.type
_entity_poly.pdbx_seq_one_letter_code
_entity_poly.pdbx_strand_id
1 'polypeptide(L)'
;LLGLPEDAPERKAIRLINPINEDLSLMRTTLAPQMIHAIARNQKNGCLEGRVYEIGNKFIPKDLPLTEYPDERETICIGIWGKEENFFTLKGLVDTVAETLFIDFEYVEDKKTFLHPYRTAKILYNGEEIGYLGQLTYEIQKEEDMRESAYIAEIDLKALRPVYGKVPTFAPISRFAKETRDLALVMSKSVTCGE
;
A
#
# COMPACT_ATOMS: atom_id res chain seq x y z
N LEU A 1 3.02 17.32 -1.13
CA LEU A 1 3.47 16.02 -1.62
C LEU A 1 2.32 15.16 -2.12
N LEU A 2 1.37 14.71 -1.29
CA LEU A 2 0.32 13.77 -1.71
C LEU A 2 -0.83 14.41 -2.51
N GLY A 3 -0.93 15.73 -2.61
CA GLY A 3 -2.01 16.43 -3.31
C GLY A 3 -3.42 16.09 -2.80
N LEU A 4 -3.55 15.75 -1.52
CA LEU A 4 -4.83 15.35 -0.93
C LEU A 4 -5.84 16.51 -0.91
N PRO A 5 -7.15 16.25 -1.17
CA PRO A 5 -8.21 17.21 -1.00
C PRO A 5 -8.23 17.84 0.40
N GLU A 6 -8.80 19.03 0.56
CA GLU A 6 -8.83 19.72 1.86
C GLU A 6 -9.60 18.95 2.93
N ASP A 7 -10.61 18.20 2.54
CA ASP A 7 -11.49 17.41 3.38
C ASP A 7 -10.99 15.97 3.59
N ALA A 8 -9.84 15.59 3.00
CA ALA A 8 -9.30 14.25 3.13
C ALA A 8 -9.04 13.88 4.61
N PRO A 9 -9.47 12.69 5.05
CA PRO A 9 -9.26 12.23 6.43
C PRO A 9 -7.78 12.25 6.85
N GLU A 10 -6.87 11.96 5.94
CA GLU A 10 -5.43 11.93 6.17
C GLU A 10 -4.85 13.32 6.49
N ARG A 11 -5.57 14.41 6.17
CA ARG A 11 -5.17 15.77 6.55
C ARG A 11 -5.53 16.13 7.98
N LYS A 12 -6.40 15.38 8.63
CA LYS A 12 -6.74 15.56 10.04
C LYS A 12 -5.61 14.98 10.91
N ALA A 13 -4.51 15.71 11.05
CA ALA A 13 -3.35 15.27 11.80
C ALA A 13 -3.30 15.95 13.19
N ILE A 14 -2.85 15.19 14.18
CA ILE A 14 -2.64 15.68 15.54
C ILE A 14 -1.36 16.49 15.56
N ARG A 15 -1.41 17.73 16.06
CA ARG A 15 -0.25 18.58 16.24
C ARG A 15 0.38 18.36 17.61
N LEU A 16 1.70 18.14 17.62
CA LEU A 16 2.47 18.03 18.85
C LEU A 16 2.64 19.42 19.50
N ILE A 17 2.54 19.47 20.81
CA ILE A 17 2.69 20.72 21.59
C ILE A 17 4.16 21.16 21.59
N ASN A 18 5.09 20.20 21.72
CA ASN A 18 6.53 20.45 21.78
C ASN A 18 7.27 19.62 20.72
N PRO A 19 7.16 19.96 19.43
CA PRO A 19 7.87 19.23 18.38
C PRO A 19 9.37 19.52 18.44
N ILE A 20 10.19 18.54 18.03
CA ILE A 20 11.65 18.71 17.92
C ILE A 20 11.99 19.73 16.83
N ASN A 21 11.23 19.72 15.76
CA ASN A 21 11.30 20.71 14.65
C ASN A 21 9.91 20.82 13.98
N GLU A 22 9.74 21.79 13.09
CA GLU A 22 8.50 22.04 12.35
C GLU A 22 8.08 20.85 11.49
N ASP A 23 9.04 20.18 10.84
CA ASP A 23 8.79 19.04 9.94
C ASP A 23 8.23 17.82 10.68
N LEU A 24 8.52 17.71 11.99
CA LEU A 24 8.06 16.64 12.88
C LEU A 24 6.95 17.12 13.84
N SER A 25 6.22 18.16 13.47
CA SER A 25 5.18 18.75 14.34
C SER A 25 3.83 18.03 14.28
N LEU A 26 3.61 17.16 13.30
CA LEU A 26 2.37 16.42 13.11
C LEU A 26 2.57 14.91 13.28
N MET A 27 1.63 14.29 13.98
CA MET A 27 1.58 12.82 14.02
C MET A 27 1.05 12.30 12.67
N ARG A 28 1.70 11.29 12.15
CA ARG A 28 1.41 10.75 10.82
C ARG A 28 0.08 10.02 10.78
N THR A 29 -0.70 10.28 9.75
CA THR A 29 -1.96 9.60 9.42
C THR A 29 -1.80 8.56 8.31
N THR A 30 -0.66 8.57 7.62
CA THR A 30 -0.20 7.62 6.60
C THR A 30 1.32 7.55 6.62
N LEU A 31 1.90 6.44 6.20
CA LEU A 31 3.35 6.25 6.08
C LEU A 31 3.89 6.66 4.69
N ALA A 32 2.99 6.91 3.73
CA ALA A 32 3.36 7.19 2.34
C ALA A 32 4.36 8.35 2.18
N PRO A 33 4.22 9.52 2.84
CA PRO A 33 5.17 10.63 2.66
C PRO A 33 6.60 10.25 3.05
N GLN A 34 6.77 9.59 4.20
CA GLN A 34 8.09 9.17 4.67
C GLN A 34 8.70 8.12 3.74
N MET A 35 7.90 7.19 3.23
CA MET A 35 8.34 6.19 2.26
C MET A 35 8.79 6.86 0.94
N ILE A 36 8.00 7.80 0.42
CA ILE A 36 8.32 8.56 -0.80
C ILE A 36 9.66 9.31 -0.63
N HIS A 37 9.83 10.02 0.48
CA HIS A 37 11.09 10.73 0.78
C HIS A 37 12.28 9.76 0.97
N ALA A 38 12.05 8.60 1.57
CA ALA A 38 13.10 7.58 1.72
C ALA A 38 13.56 7.05 0.36
N ILE A 39 12.63 6.74 -0.55
CA ILE A 39 12.93 6.32 -1.92
C ILE A 39 13.69 7.43 -2.66
N ALA A 40 13.19 8.66 -2.65
CA ALA A 40 13.83 9.79 -3.32
C ALA A 40 15.26 10.02 -2.82
N ARG A 41 15.47 9.99 -1.51
CA ARG A 41 16.81 10.14 -0.91
C ARG A 41 17.78 9.04 -1.34
N ASN A 42 17.30 7.78 -1.40
CA ASN A 42 18.14 6.68 -1.88
C ASN A 42 18.52 6.86 -3.35
N GLN A 43 17.58 7.24 -4.22
CA GLN A 43 17.86 7.49 -5.62
C GLN A 43 18.84 8.66 -5.81
N LYS A 44 18.69 9.75 -5.05
CA LYS A 44 19.63 10.90 -5.03
C LYS A 44 21.03 10.49 -4.62
N ASN A 45 21.15 9.51 -3.73
CA ASN A 45 22.44 8.94 -3.30
C ASN A 45 22.99 7.86 -4.26
N GLY A 46 22.37 7.66 -5.42
CA GLY A 46 22.85 6.76 -6.45
C GLY A 46 22.33 5.32 -6.36
N CYS A 47 21.45 5.00 -5.40
CA CYS A 47 20.76 3.71 -5.33
C CYS A 47 19.57 3.71 -6.30
N LEU A 48 19.81 3.34 -7.56
CA LEU A 48 18.80 3.42 -8.62
C LEU A 48 17.80 2.24 -8.61
N GLU A 49 18.01 1.26 -7.77
CA GLU A 49 17.08 0.14 -7.54
C GLU A 49 17.04 -0.21 -6.06
N GLY A 50 15.90 -0.69 -5.59
CA GLY A 50 15.78 -1.09 -4.20
C GLY A 50 14.36 -1.45 -3.79
N ARG A 51 14.29 -2.15 -2.66
CA ARG A 51 13.07 -2.56 -1.99
C ARG A 51 13.23 -2.31 -0.51
N VAL A 52 12.31 -1.57 0.07
CA VAL A 52 12.31 -1.22 1.49
C VAL A 52 10.92 -1.39 2.07
N TYR A 53 10.84 -1.56 3.37
CA TYR A 53 9.58 -1.52 4.08
C TYR A 53 9.74 -0.84 5.45
N GLU A 54 8.65 -0.32 5.96
CA GLU A 54 8.53 0.19 7.31
C GLU A 54 7.28 -0.38 7.96
N ILE A 55 7.37 -0.83 9.20
CA ILE A 55 6.23 -1.13 10.05
C ILE A 55 6.17 -0.07 11.13
N GLY A 56 5.03 0.60 11.25
CA GLY A 56 4.86 1.66 12.21
C GLY A 56 3.40 2.07 12.40
N ASN A 57 3.14 2.85 13.45
CA ASN A 57 1.78 3.30 13.73
C ASN A 57 1.44 4.56 12.95
N LYS A 58 0.22 4.62 12.43
CA LYS A 58 -0.49 5.85 12.05
C LYS A 58 -1.51 6.20 13.12
N PHE A 59 -1.79 7.49 13.26
CA PHE A 59 -2.61 8.03 14.35
C PHE A 59 -3.81 8.76 13.75
N ILE A 60 -4.99 8.17 13.87
CA ILE A 60 -6.22 8.68 13.27
C ILE A 60 -7.08 9.31 14.38
N PRO A 61 -7.15 10.65 14.46
CA PRO A 61 -8.03 11.30 15.43
C PRO A 61 -9.49 11.13 15.01
N LYS A 62 -10.39 10.92 15.95
CA LYS A 62 -11.82 11.02 15.71
C LYS A 62 -12.23 12.49 15.58
N ASP A 63 -11.78 13.32 16.53
CA ASP A 63 -12.06 14.75 16.58
C ASP A 63 -10.81 15.57 16.80
N LEU A 64 -10.83 16.83 16.36
CA LEU A 64 -9.81 17.83 16.67
C LEU A 64 -10.51 19.09 17.17
N PRO A 65 -10.10 19.66 18.37
CA PRO A 65 -9.07 19.14 19.28
C PRO A 65 -9.43 17.78 19.86
N LEU A 66 -8.41 17.00 20.25
CA LEU A 66 -8.60 15.64 20.77
C LEU A 66 -9.51 15.64 22.01
N THR A 67 -10.56 14.84 21.98
CA THR A 67 -11.45 14.54 23.10
C THR A 67 -11.16 13.17 23.72
N GLU A 68 -10.51 12.27 22.96
CA GLU A 68 -10.10 10.93 23.34
C GLU A 68 -8.79 10.54 22.63
N TYR A 69 -8.20 9.41 23.00
CA TYR A 69 -7.01 8.90 22.33
C TYR A 69 -7.31 8.59 20.85
N PRO A 70 -6.36 8.88 19.94
CA PRO A 70 -6.52 8.55 18.53
C PRO A 70 -6.57 7.04 18.32
N ASP A 71 -7.16 6.61 17.22
CA ASP A 71 -7.06 5.23 16.77
C ASP A 71 -5.63 4.99 16.24
N GLU A 72 -4.86 4.21 16.98
CA GLU A 72 -3.52 3.79 16.58
C GLU A 72 -3.62 2.54 15.73
N ARG A 73 -3.09 2.63 14.51
CA ARG A 73 -3.11 1.54 13.53
C ARG A 73 -1.69 1.16 13.14
N GLU A 74 -1.28 -0.02 13.55
CA GLU A 74 -0.06 -0.64 13.07
C GLU A 74 -0.21 -0.92 11.57
N THR A 75 0.74 -0.43 10.79
CA THR A 75 0.65 -0.38 9.33
C THR A 75 2.00 -0.76 8.74
N ILE A 76 2.01 -1.57 7.70
CA ILE A 76 3.20 -1.80 6.88
C ILE A 76 3.12 -0.94 5.62
N CYS A 77 4.21 -0.23 5.31
CA CYS A 77 4.41 0.45 4.05
C CYS A 77 5.58 -0.18 3.32
N ILE A 78 5.36 -0.60 2.07
CA ILE A 78 6.37 -1.20 1.20
C ILE A 78 6.67 -0.20 0.09
N GLY A 79 7.95 0.01 -0.22
CA GLY A 79 8.40 0.84 -1.33
C GLY A 79 9.38 0.10 -2.19
N ILE A 80 9.19 0.16 -3.52
CA ILE A 80 10.12 -0.42 -4.49
C ILE A 80 10.39 0.59 -5.60
N TRP A 81 11.59 0.56 -6.17
CA TRP A 81 11.98 1.39 -7.30
C TRP A 81 13.07 0.72 -8.12
N GLY A 82 13.13 1.06 -9.40
CA GLY A 82 14.14 0.56 -10.32
C GLY A 82 13.58 0.24 -11.69
N LYS A 83 14.48 0.05 -12.64
CA LYS A 83 14.11 -0.16 -14.04
C LYS A 83 13.31 -1.45 -14.29
N GLU A 84 13.61 -2.50 -13.53
CA GLU A 84 12.94 -3.80 -13.66
C GLU A 84 11.70 -3.92 -12.74
N GLU A 85 11.49 -2.93 -11.86
CA GLU A 85 10.35 -2.93 -10.96
C GLU A 85 9.08 -2.42 -11.67
N ASN A 86 7.94 -3.00 -11.30
CA ASN A 86 6.65 -2.65 -11.87
C ASN A 86 5.50 -2.89 -10.87
N PHE A 87 4.28 -2.55 -11.28
CA PHE A 87 3.09 -2.73 -10.46
C PHE A 87 2.89 -4.19 -10.01
N PHE A 88 3.15 -5.16 -10.89
CA PHE A 88 2.97 -6.58 -10.56
C PHE A 88 4.05 -7.11 -9.63
N THR A 89 5.27 -6.54 -9.69
CA THR A 89 6.32 -6.86 -8.72
C THR A 89 5.90 -6.41 -7.32
N LEU A 90 5.38 -5.17 -7.18
CA LEU A 90 4.85 -4.71 -5.91
C LEU A 90 3.67 -5.57 -5.43
N LYS A 91 2.72 -5.88 -6.33
CA LYS A 91 1.59 -6.75 -6.01
C LYS A 91 2.05 -8.11 -5.50
N GLY A 92 3.05 -8.74 -6.12
CA GLY A 92 3.62 -10.01 -5.66
C GLY A 92 4.22 -9.94 -4.25
N LEU A 93 4.83 -8.81 -3.87
CA LEU A 93 5.29 -8.59 -2.49
C LEU A 93 4.11 -8.49 -1.51
N VAL A 94 3.05 -7.80 -1.90
CA VAL A 94 1.81 -7.73 -1.11
C VAL A 94 1.16 -9.10 -0.98
N ASP A 95 1.10 -9.88 -2.07
CA ASP A 95 0.60 -11.26 -2.06
C ASP A 95 1.43 -12.15 -1.10
N THR A 96 2.76 -11.94 -1.02
CA THR A 96 3.62 -12.66 -0.07
C THR A 96 3.24 -12.40 1.39
N VAL A 97 2.78 -11.17 1.72
CA VAL A 97 2.24 -10.86 3.06
C VAL A 97 0.99 -11.68 3.34
N ALA A 98 0.06 -11.77 2.38
CA ALA A 98 -1.15 -12.58 2.49
C ALA A 98 -0.84 -14.08 2.64
N GLU A 99 0.04 -14.60 1.79
CA GLU A 99 0.50 -16.00 1.82
C GLU A 99 1.11 -16.38 3.17
N THR A 100 1.92 -15.49 3.74
CA THR A 100 2.55 -15.70 5.06
C THR A 100 1.50 -15.82 6.18
N LEU A 101 0.35 -15.18 6.01
CA LEU A 101 -0.78 -15.22 6.96
C LEU A 101 -1.82 -16.29 6.60
N PHE A 102 -1.61 -17.04 5.50
CA PHE A 102 -2.54 -18.05 4.97
C PHE A 102 -3.93 -17.46 4.67
N ILE A 103 -3.95 -16.30 4.02
CA ILE A 103 -5.15 -15.59 3.58
C ILE A 103 -4.96 -15.13 2.14
N ASP A 104 -6.07 -14.73 1.51
CA ASP A 104 -6.08 -14.12 0.19
C ASP A 104 -6.54 -12.67 0.27
N PHE A 105 -5.89 -11.79 -0.51
CA PHE A 105 -6.33 -10.42 -0.72
C PHE A 105 -7.08 -10.29 -2.04
N GLU A 106 -8.11 -9.46 -2.03
CA GLU A 106 -8.79 -9.03 -3.24
C GLU A 106 -8.28 -7.64 -3.65
N TYR A 107 -8.21 -7.40 -4.96
CA TYR A 107 -7.74 -6.14 -5.52
C TYR A 107 -8.83 -5.52 -6.38
N VAL A 108 -9.14 -4.26 -6.12
CA VAL A 108 -10.15 -3.50 -6.86
C VAL A 108 -9.53 -2.19 -7.34
N GLU A 109 -9.89 -1.77 -8.55
CA GLU A 109 -9.45 -0.49 -9.10
C GLU A 109 -9.71 0.65 -8.11
N ASP A 110 -8.73 1.53 -7.96
CA ASP A 110 -8.80 2.69 -7.08
C ASP A 110 -8.16 3.92 -7.72
N LYS A 111 -8.42 5.08 -7.15
CA LYS A 111 -7.83 6.35 -7.59
C LYS A 111 -7.36 7.12 -6.37
N LYS A 112 -6.06 7.37 -6.32
CA LYS A 112 -5.45 8.24 -5.31
C LYS A 112 -4.65 9.34 -6.01
N THR A 113 -4.71 10.55 -5.48
CA THR A 113 -4.09 11.75 -6.09
C THR A 113 -2.59 11.60 -6.34
N PHE A 114 -1.92 10.80 -5.53
CA PHE A 114 -0.47 10.58 -5.58
C PHE A 114 -0.08 9.28 -6.31
N LEU A 115 -1.05 8.51 -6.80
CA LEU A 115 -0.80 7.27 -7.53
C LEU A 115 -1.31 7.36 -8.96
N HIS A 116 -0.65 6.60 -9.83
CA HIS A 116 -0.95 6.56 -11.26
C HIS A 116 -2.39 6.05 -11.50
N PRO A 117 -3.22 6.74 -12.31
CA PRO A 117 -4.65 6.48 -12.43
C PRO A 117 -5.03 5.08 -12.93
N TYR A 118 -4.12 4.38 -13.62
CA TYR A 118 -4.35 3.04 -14.18
C TYR A 118 -3.44 1.96 -13.57
N ARG A 119 -2.61 2.32 -12.57
CA ARG A 119 -1.71 1.40 -11.88
C ARG A 119 -1.84 1.61 -10.39
N THR A 120 -3.09 1.56 -9.93
CA THR A 120 -3.50 1.72 -8.54
C THR A 120 -4.61 0.75 -8.24
N ALA A 121 -4.53 0.11 -7.09
CA ALA A 121 -5.59 -0.72 -6.57
C ALA A 121 -5.73 -0.53 -5.06
N LYS A 122 -6.93 -0.66 -4.55
CA LYS A 122 -7.19 -0.90 -3.13
C LYS A 122 -7.08 -2.39 -2.84
N ILE A 123 -6.66 -2.69 -1.63
CA ILE A 123 -6.50 -4.04 -1.10
C ILE A 123 -7.68 -4.30 -0.18
N LEU A 124 -8.42 -5.37 -0.44
CA LEU A 124 -9.53 -5.80 0.40
C LEU A 124 -9.19 -7.13 1.08
N TYR A 125 -9.67 -7.28 2.30
CA TYR A 125 -9.70 -8.54 3.03
C TYR A 125 -11.08 -8.73 3.63
N ASN A 126 -11.76 -9.84 3.30
CA ASN A 126 -13.17 -10.11 3.67
C ASN A 126 -14.14 -8.96 3.26
N GLY A 127 -13.89 -8.32 2.13
CA GLY A 127 -14.69 -7.21 1.61
C GLY A 127 -14.42 -5.84 2.26
N GLU A 128 -13.54 -5.77 3.26
CA GLU A 128 -13.13 -4.51 3.91
C GLU A 128 -11.82 -3.98 3.32
N GLU A 129 -11.74 -2.67 3.08
CA GLU A 129 -10.51 -2.03 2.62
C GLU A 129 -9.48 -1.99 3.75
N ILE A 130 -8.35 -2.64 3.51
CA ILE A 130 -7.22 -2.68 4.46
C ILE A 130 -5.99 -1.92 3.97
N GLY A 131 -5.98 -1.46 2.74
CA GLY A 131 -4.84 -0.76 2.19
C GLY A 131 -4.94 -0.47 0.70
N TYR A 132 -3.84 -0.05 0.15
CA TYR A 132 -3.70 0.26 -1.26
C TYR A 132 -2.29 -0.04 -1.77
N LEU A 133 -2.15 -0.14 -3.10
CA LEU A 133 -0.85 -0.21 -3.77
C LEU A 133 -0.92 0.54 -5.10
N GLY A 134 0.23 1.04 -5.56
CA GLY A 134 0.29 1.69 -6.87
C GLY A 134 1.65 2.29 -7.20
N GLN A 135 1.76 2.73 -8.44
CA GLN A 135 2.89 3.52 -8.94
C GLN A 135 2.71 4.98 -8.52
N LEU A 136 3.77 5.65 -8.10
CA LEU A 136 3.72 7.10 -7.87
C LEU A 136 3.45 7.85 -9.18
N THR A 137 2.71 8.95 -9.11
CA THR A 137 2.49 9.81 -10.28
C THR A 137 3.80 10.43 -10.77
N TYR A 138 3.83 10.80 -12.03
CA TYR A 138 4.98 11.48 -12.62
C TYR A 138 5.29 12.82 -11.92
N GLU A 139 4.26 13.53 -11.50
CA GLU A 139 4.38 14.81 -10.81
C GLU A 139 5.17 14.67 -9.51
N ILE A 140 4.83 13.68 -8.69
CA ILE A 140 5.56 13.39 -7.44
C ILE A 140 6.99 12.94 -7.72
N GLN A 141 7.17 12.05 -8.69
CA GLN A 141 8.52 11.58 -9.05
C GLN A 141 9.41 12.74 -9.52
N LYS A 142 8.84 13.69 -10.25
CA LYS A 142 9.53 14.89 -10.71
C LYS A 142 9.78 15.88 -9.57
N GLU A 143 8.82 16.14 -8.70
CA GLU A 143 8.96 17.01 -7.53
C GLU A 143 10.06 16.51 -6.59
N GLU A 144 10.13 15.20 -6.39
CA GLU A 144 11.11 14.53 -5.54
C GLU A 144 12.44 14.21 -6.26
N ASP A 145 12.59 14.62 -7.53
CA ASP A 145 13.81 14.40 -8.34
C ASP A 145 14.21 12.91 -8.43
N MET A 146 13.20 12.05 -8.61
CA MET A 146 13.39 10.61 -8.82
C MET A 146 13.78 10.31 -10.26
N ARG A 147 14.75 9.42 -10.44
CA ARG A 147 15.25 8.99 -11.75
C ARG A 147 14.54 7.74 -12.28
N GLU A 148 14.19 6.86 -11.37
CA GLU A 148 13.52 5.59 -11.67
C GLU A 148 12.10 5.58 -11.12
N SER A 149 11.22 4.85 -11.78
CA SER A 149 9.84 4.66 -11.36
C SER A 149 9.78 4.05 -9.96
N ALA A 150 8.88 4.57 -9.14
CA ALA A 150 8.67 4.11 -7.78
C ALA A 150 7.23 3.67 -7.55
N TYR A 151 7.08 2.66 -6.70
CA TYR A 151 5.82 2.02 -6.38
C TYR A 151 5.73 1.87 -4.88
N ILE A 152 4.55 2.09 -4.31
CA ILE A 152 4.32 1.94 -2.87
C ILE A 152 3.05 1.16 -2.58
N ALA A 153 3.05 0.45 -1.46
CA ALA A 153 1.86 -0.15 -0.87
C ALA A 153 1.78 0.18 0.62
N GLU A 154 0.59 0.41 1.12
CA GLU A 154 0.33 0.60 2.55
C GLU A 154 -0.80 -0.33 2.97
N ILE A 155 -0.60 -1.13 4.04
CA ILE A 155 -1.54 -2.14 4.52
C ILE A 155 -1.72 -1.98 6.03
N ASP A 156 -2.97 -1.91 6.48
CA ASP A 156 -3.36 -1.87 7.88
C ASP A 156 -3.23 -3.27 8.51
N LEU A 157 -2.17 -3.48 9.29
CA LEU A 157 -1.92 -4.75 9.98
C LEU A 157 -2.87 -4.99 11.15
N LYS A 158 -3.47 -3.93 11.71
CA LYS A 158 -4.48 -4.06 12.78
C LYS A 158 -5.69 -4.86 12.32
N ALA A 159 -6.11 -4.66 11.06
CA ALA A 159 -7.20 -5.41 10.44
C ALA A 159 -6.88 -6.90 10.29
N LEU A 160 -5.60 -7.26 10.20
CA LEU A 160 -5.12 -8.63 10.02
C LEU A 160 -4.81 -9.37 11.34
N ARG A 161 -4.83 -8.68 12.50
CA ARG A 161 -4.56 -9.30 13.81
C ARG A 161 -5.36 -10.57 14.10
N PRO A 162 -6.67 -10.70 13.72
CA PRO A 162 -7.44 -11.91 13.97
C PRO A 162 -6.89 -13.16 13.27
N VAL A 163 -6.05 -13.01 12.25
CA VAL A 163 -5.47 -14.16 11.52
C VAL A 163 -4.05 -14.50 11.98
N TYR A 164 -3.43 -13.69 12.83
CA TYR A 164 -2.10 -13.97 13.35
C TYR A 164 -2.07 -15.27 14.14
N GLY A 165 -1.05 -16.10 13.88
CA GLY A 165 -0.88 -17.38 14.54
C GLY A 165 -1.81 -18.49 14.07
N LYS A 166 -2.60 -18.28 13.01
CA LYS A 166 -3.33 -19.38 12.36
C LYS A 166 -2.34 -20.38 11.79
N VAL A 167 -2.55 -21.66 12.14
CA VAL A 167 -1.78 -22.77 11.58
C VAL A 167 -2.53 -23.31 10.38
N PRO A 168 -1.86 -23.49 9.21
CA PRO A 168 -2.53 -24.03 8.04
C PRO A 168 -3.00 -25.44 8.31
N THR A 169 -4.21 -25.77 7.86
CA THR A 169 -4.76 -27.12 7.93
C THR A 169 -4.25 -27.91 6.73
N PHE A 170 -3.74 -29.11 6.97
CA PHE A 170 -3.33 -30.00 5.88
C PHE A 170 -4.52 -30.33 4.98
N ALA A 171 -4.40 -30.01 3.70
CA ALA A 171 -5.31 -30.43 2.66
C ALA A 171 -4.71 -31.65 1.93
N PRO A 172 -5.42 -32.79 1.85
CA PRO A 172 -4.89 -33.97 1.16
C PRO A 172 -4.68 -33.67 -0.32
N ILE A 173 -3.59 -34.19 -0.86
CA ILE A 173 -3.27 -34.08 -2.29
C ILE A 173 -4.38 -34.78 -3.09
N SER A 174 -4.87 -34.13 -4.14
CA SER A 174 -5.85 -34.74 -5.05
C SER A 174 -5.32 -36.06 -5.63
N ARG A 175 -6.13 -37.10 -5.56
CA ARG A 175 -5.83 -38.41 -6.18
C ARG A 175 -6.14 -38.43 -7.68
N PHE A 176 -6.78 -37.38 -8.20
CA PHE A 176 -7.11 -37.26 -9.61
C PHE A 176 -6.00 -36.47 -10.33
N ALA A 177 -5.68 -36.92 -11.55
CA ALA A 177 -4.76 -36.18 -12.41
C ALA A 177 -5.35 -34.80 -12.76
N LYS A 178 -4.49 -33.77 -12.77
CA LYS A 178 -4.90 -32.42 -13.19
C LYS A 178 -5.12 -32.43 -14.71
N GLU A 179 -6.31 -32.06 -15.14
CA GLU A 179 -6.62 -31.84 -16.56
C GLU A 179 -6.61 -30.32 -16.82
N THR A 180 -5.88 -29.89 -17.85
CA THR A 180 -5.80 -28.49 -18.27
C THR A 180 -6.61 -28.31 -19.55
N ARG A 181 -7.38 -27.24 -19.67
CA ARG A 181 -8.14 -26.88 -20.86
C ARG A 181 -7.94 -25.40 -21.15
N ASP A 182 -7.66 -25.09 -22.41
CA ASP A 182 -7.55 -23.73 -22.89
C ASP A 182 -8.89 -23.28 -23.48
N LEU A 183 -9.33 -22.08 -23.12
CA LEU A 183 -10.53 -21.45 -23.64
C LEU A 183 -10.14 -20.15 -24.34
N ALA A 184 -10.55 -20.01 -25.60
CA ALA A 184 -10.45 -18.74 -26.33
C ALA A 184 -11.82 -18.05 -26.30
N LEU A 185 -11.90 -16.93 -25.60
CA LEU A 185 -13.13 -16.17 -25.43
C LEU A 185 -13.08 -14.87 -26.23
N VAL A 186 -14.18 -14.53 -26.90
CA VAL A 186 -14.39 -13.22 -27.52
C VAL A 186 -15.39 -12.46 -26.64
N MET A 187 -14.94 -11.33 -26.08
CA MET A 187 -15.76 -10.56 -25.19
C MET A 187 -15.63 -9.05 -25.44
N SER A 188 -16.54 -8.27 -24.90
CA SER A 188 -16.48 -6.81 -24.95
C SER A 188 -15.22 -6.30 -24.22
N LYS A 189 -14.65 -5.19 -24.69
CA LYS A 189 -13.54 -4.50 -24.00
C LYS A 189 -13.93 -3.96 -22.63
N SER A 190 -15.21 -3.89 -22.31
CA SER A 190 -15.71 -3.47 -20.99
C SER A 190 -15.64 -4.57 -19.93
N VAL A 191 -15.45 -5.82 -20.34
CA VAL A 191 -15.29 -6.96 -19.42
C VAL A 191 -13.86 -6.99 -18.94
N THR A 192 -13.65 -6.97 -17.63
CA THR A 192 -12.32 -7.00 -17.06
C THR A 192 -11.78 -8.43 -16.94
N CYS A 193 -10.45 -8.57 -16.86
CA CYS A 193 -9.81 -9.89 -16.76
C CYS A 193 -10.19 -10.66 -15.47
N GLY A 194 -10.74 -9.99 -14.47
CA GLY A 194 -11.19 -10.58 -13.21
C GLY A 194 -12.65 -11.06 -13.21
N GLU A 195 -13.43 -10.67 -14.23
CA GLU A 195 -14.81 -11.15 -14.46
C GLU A 195 -14.81 -12.45 -15.25
#